data_3a31aac43496733e19f2013ee9ac58cd
#
_entry.id   3a31aac43496733e19f2013ee9ac58cd
#
_cell.length_a   1.000
_cell.length_b   1.000
_cell.length_c   1.000
_cell.angle_alpha   90.00
_cell.angle_beta   90.00
_cell.angle_gamma   90.00
#
_symmetry.space_group_name_H-M   'P 1'
#
loop_
_entity.id
_entity.type
_entity.pdbx_description
1 polymer ?
#
loop_
_entity_poly.entity_id
_entity_poly.type
_entity_poly.pdbx_seq_one_letter_code
_entity_poly.pdbx_strand_id
1 'polypeptide(L)'
;MTDWQNHALDKLDQIATSSATVFKAAKPFPHLVVDNFLSTEIAGALLNEFPADFDPIWQISDQKEIQIKLRSNWQSETNIRPATQSVVHFLNSGAVMKCFSKLTGIEKLISDPYYTGGGLNCTKRNGLLDVHADGNWHDAMGVHRRLNVILYLNKIWDPSWGGALELWDEKLTKCVTSIDPLFNRLIIFETHDLTYHGHPTPLMCPPDQSRKSLILYYYTASPRPKNQILVERPHRALWRKRQMRELA
;
A
#
# COMPACT_ATOMS: atom_id res chain seq x y z
N MET A 1 22.97 6.04 -7.76
CA MET A 1 21.92 6.58 -6.87
C MET A 1 22.32 7.99 -6.45
N THR A 2 21.34 8.86 -6.24
CA THR A 2 21.53 10.22 -5.70
C THR A 2 21.76 10.15 -4.18
N ASP A 3 22.20 11.27 -3.57
CA ASP A 3 22.47 11.31 -2.12
C ASP A 3 21.26 10.94 -1.26
N TRP A 4 20.06 11.44 -1.63
CA TRP A 4 18.84 11.11 -0.90
C TRP A 4 18.47 9.61 -1.02
N GLN A 5 18.73 8.99 -2.17
CA GLN A 5 18.49 7.56 -2.38
C GLN A 5 19.44 6.70 -1.53
N ASN A 6 20.71 7.08 -1.46
CA ASN A 6 21.67 6.41 -0.58
C ASN A 6 21.23 6.49 0.88
N HIS A 7 20.88 7.70 1.35
CA HIS A 7 20.41 7.90 2.72
C HIS A 7 19.13 7.08 3.03
N ALA A 8 18.16 7.08 2.13
CA ALA A 8 16.93 6.30 2.30
C ALA A 8 17.20 4.78 2.25
N LEU A 9 18.16 4.33 1.44
CA LEU A 9 18.58 2.92 1.38
C LEU A 9 19.26 2.48 2.66
N ASP A 10 20.19 3.27 3.19
CA ASP A 10 20.90 2.98 4.45
C ASP A 10 19.90 2.86 5.60
N LYS A 11 18.95 3.81 5.68
CA LYS A 11 17.86 3.74 6.66
C LYS A 11 17.04 2.48 6.51
N LEU A 12 16.66 2.11 5.28
CA LEU A 12 15.86 0.91 5.03
C LEU A 12 16.62 -0.37 5.35
N ASP A 13 17.93 -0.45 5.09
CA ASP A 13 18.76 -1.61 5.44
C ASP A 13 18.90 -1.76 6.96
N GLN A 14 19.10 -0.66 7.69
CA GLN A 14 19.10 -0.66 9.15
C GLN A 14 17.77 -1.17 9.71
N ILE A 15 16.65 -0.68 9.20
CA ILE A 15 15.29 -1.12 9.56
C ILE A 15 15.13 -2.61 9.25
N ALA A 16 15.50 -3.05 8.05
CA ALA A 16 15.40 -4.45 7.65
C ALA A 16 16.21 -5.38 8.57
N THR A 17 17.36 -4.91 9.07
CA THR A 17 18.20 -5.66 10.01
C THR A 17 17.57 -5.74 11.41
N SER A 18 17.11 -4.61 11.93
CA SER A 18 16.65 -4.50 13.33
C SER A 18 15.18 -4.93 13.53
N SER A 19 14.36 -4.88 12.49
CA SER A 19 12.89 -5.01 12.60
C SER A 19 12.32 -6.28 11.98
N ALA A 20 13.14 -7.18 11.42
CA ALA A 20 12.63 -8.41 10.78
C ALA A 20 11.79 -9.28 11.73
N THR A 21 12.20 -9.41 13.00
CA THR A 21 11.42 -10.14 14.02
C THR A 21 10.12 -9.43 14.37
N VAL A 22 10.16 -8.10 14.48
CA VAL A 22 8.97 -7.26 14.74
C VAL A 22 7.97 -7.38 13.59
N PHE A 23 8.45 -7.28 12.34
CA PHE A 23 7.63 -7.46 11.15
C PHE A 23 6.88 -8.80 11.18
N LYS A 24 7.61 -9.90 11.38
CA LYS A 24 7.03 -11.26 11.39
C LYS A 24 6.06 -11.50 12.54
N ALA A 25 6.30 -10.88 13.69
CA ALA A 25 5.47 -11.04 14.89
C ALA A 25 4.23 -10.14 14.92
N ALA A 26 4.16 -9.15 14.02
CA ALA A 26 3.06 -8.17 13.98
C ALA A 26 1.71 -8.85 13.72
N LYS A 27 0.67 -8.29 14.32
CA LYS A 27 -0.71 -8.79 14.23
C LYS A 27 -1.61 -7.78 13.52
N PRO A 28 -2.58 -8.24 12.72
CA PRO A 28 -3.05 -9.65 12.52
C PRO A 28 -2.18 -10.47 11.57
N PHE A 29 -1.32 -9.84 10.78
CA PHE A 29 -0.38 -10.45 9.83
C PHE A 29 0.90 -9.62 9.76
N PRO A 30 2.00 -10.16 9.16
CA PRO A 30 3.27 -9.46 9.10
C PRO A 30 3.15 -8.08 8.45
N HIS A 31 3.52 -7.04 9.21
CA HIS A 31 3.57 -5.65 8.72
C HIS A 31 4.56 -4.80 9.51
N LEU A 32 4.96 -3.68 8.95
CA LEU A 32 5.81 -2.67 9.59
C LEU A 32 5.37 -1.27 9.19
N VAL A 33 5.40 -0.35 10.15
CA VAL A 33 5.18 1.08 9.96
C VAL A 33 6.50 1.82 10.16
N VAL A 34 6.85 2.68 9.22
CA VAL A 34 8.07 3.49 9.26
C VAL A 34 7.70 4.96 9.08
N ASP A 35 7.82 5.74 10.14
CA ASP A 35 7.59 7.18 10.07
C ASP A 35 8.80 7.93 9.50
N ASN A 36 8.53 9.06 8.84
CA ASN A 36 9.53 9.94 8.25
C ASN A 36 10.49 9.17 7.31
N PHE A 37 9.95 8.31 6.46
CA PHE A 37 10.75 7.39 5.63
C PHE A 37 11.72 8.10 4.70
N LEU A 38 11.25 9.06 3.92
CA LEU A 38 12.05 9.93 3.04
C LEU A 38 12.49 11.20 3.77
N SER A 39 13.40 11.95 3.20
CA SER A 39 13.60 13.34 3.66
C SER A 39 12.32 14.15 3.45
N THR A 40 12.09 15.16 4.30
CA THR A 40 10.91 16.03 4.19
C THR A 40 10.85 16.74 2.82
N GLU A 41 12.01 17.06 2.25
CA GLU A 41 12.13 17.66 0.92
C GLU A 41 11.58 16.73 -0.17
N ILE A 42 12.05 15.48 -0.21
CA ILE A 42 11.62 14.48 -1.22
C ILE A 42 10.15 14.14 -1.05
N ALA A 43 9.68 13.89 0.17
CA ALA A 43 8.26 13.64 0.43
C ALA A 43 7.40 14.87 0.07
N GLY A 44 7.91 16.09 0.30
CA GLY A 44 7.26 17.33 -0.12
C GLY A 44 7.19 17.48 -1.64
N ALA A 45 8.24 17.12 -2.36
CA ALA A 45 8.25 17.13 -3.83
C ALA A 45 7.20 16.17 -4.41
N LEU A 46 7.05 14.97 -3.85
CA LEU A 46 5.99 14.03 -4.24
C LEU A 46 4.60 14.64 -4.04
N LEU A 47 4.38 15.25 -2.88
CA LEU A 47 3.08 15.88 -2.59
C LEU A 47 2.79 17.06 -3.50
N ASN A 48 3.79 17.86 -3.85
CA ASN A 48 3.63 18.99 -4.78
C ASN A 48 3.29 18.53 -6.21
N GLU A 49 3.75 17.35 -6.59
CA GLU A 49 3.42 16.74 -7.88
C GLU A 49 2.11 15.92 -7.84
N PHE A 50 1.46 15.81 -6.68
CA PHE A 50 0.25 15.01 -6.58
C PHE A 50 -0.83 15.59 -7.50
N PRO A 51 -1.47 14.77 -8.38
CA PRO A 51 -2.39 15.28 -9.39
C PRO A 51 -3.62 15.96 -8.77
N ALA A 52 -4.11 17.01 -9.41
CA ALA A 52 -5.35 17.66 -9.04
C ALA A 52 -6.53 16.70 -9.26
N ASP A 53 -7.64 16.98 -8.62
CA ASP A 53 -8.83 16.12 -8.61
C ASP A 53 -9.43 15.83 -9.99
N PHE A 54 -9.23 16.74 -10.93
CA PHE A 54 -9.74 16.66 -12.31
C PHE A 54 -8.64 16.24 -13.31
N ASP A 55 -7.47 15.82 -12.84
CA ASP A 55 -6.40 15.37 -13.71
C ASP A 55 -6.83 14.12 -14.49
N PRO A 56 -6.64 14.07 -15.83
CA PRO A 56 -7.07 12.94 -16.65
C PRO A 56 -6.35 11.63 -16.35
N ILE A 57 -5.31 11.67 -15.54
CA ILE A 57 -4.62 10.45 -15.09
C ILE A 57 -5.48 9.57 -14.18
N TRP A 58 -6.54 10.12 -13.61
CA TRP A 58 -7.36 9.39 -12.65
C TRP A 58 -8.30 8.38 -13.29
N GLN A 59 -8.17 7.14 -12.87
CA GLN A 59 -9.21 6.13 -13.00
C GLN A 59 -10.11 6.19 -11.78
N ILE A 60 -11.41 6.43 -12.01
CA ILE A 60 -12.40 6.56 -10.95
C ILE A 60 -13.01 5.18 -10.65
N SER A 61 -13.02 4.81 -9.38
CA SER A 61 -13.82 3.71 -8.86
C SER A 61 -14.98 4.31 -8.06
N ASP A 62 -16.21 3.98 -8.41
CA ASP A 62 -17.44 4.39 -7.71
C ASP A 62 -18.37 3.18 -7.55
N GLN A 63 -17.90 2.20 -6.82
CA GLN A 63 -18.66 1.02 -6.43
C GLN A 63 -19.12 1.23 -4.99
N LYS A 64 -20.34 1.75 -4.82
CA LYS A 64 -20.93 2.00 -3.50
C LYS A 64 -20.76 0.78 -2.60
N GLU A 65 -20.41 1.02 -1.33
CA GLU A 65 -20.16 0.01 -0.30
C GLU A 65 -18.86 -0.82 -0.47
N ILE A 66 -18.20 -0.77 -1.61
CA ILE A 66 -16.98 -1.53 -1.88
C ILE A 66 -15.78 -0.60 -2.00
N GLN A 67 -15.81 0.34 -2.92
CA GLN A 67 -14.74 1.31 -3.11
C GLN A 67 -15.20 2.58 -3.82
N ILE A 68 -14.87 3.71 -3.25
CA ILE A 68 -15.03 5.04 -3.86
C ILE A 68 -13.70 5.75 -3.74
N LYS A 69 -12.91 5.77 -4.81
CA LYS A 69 -11.57 6.34 -4.83
C LYS A 69 -11.09 6.67 -6.24
N LEU A 70 -10.04 7.47 -6.31
CA LEU A 70 -9.27 7.74 -7.53
C LEU A 70 -7.96 6.96 -7.48
N ARG A 71 -7.51 6.43 -8.60
CA ARG A 71 -6.21 5.80 -8.76
C ARG A 71 -5.56 6.29 -10.06
N SER A 72 -4.27 6.59 -10.03
CA SER A 72 -3.54 6.92 -11.25
C SER A 72 -3.52 5.72 -12.21
N ASN A 73 -3.73 5.99 -13.49
CA ASN A 73 -3.64 4.99 -14.55
C ASN A 73 -2.32 5.20 -15.31
N TRP A 74 -1.23 4.74 -14.72
CA TRP A 74 0.08 4.79 -15.37
C TRP A 74 0.19 3.66 -16.39
N GLN A 75 0.39 4.05 -17.65
CA GLN A 75 0.61 3.09 -18.73
C GLN A 75 2.09 2.98 -19.09
N SER A 76 2.86 3.98 -18.75
CA SER A 76 4.30 4.00 -18.91
C SER A 76 4.94 4.98 -17.91
N GLU A 77 6.24 4.88 -17.75
CA GLU A 77 7.03 5.79 -16.90
C GLU A 77 6.94 7.25 -17.35
N THR A 78 6.66 7.50 -18.63
CA THR A 78 6.51 8.85 -19.18
C THR A 78 5.27 9.58 -18.67
N ASN A 79 4.32 8.86 -18.09
CA ASN A 79 3.12 9.42 -17.46
C ASN A 79 3.34 9.79 -15.99
N ILE A 80 4.53 9.51 -15.44
CA ILE A 80 4.85 9.74 -14.03
C ILE A 80 5.66 11.04 -13.92
N ARG A 81 5.24 11.95 -13.07
CA ARG A 81 5.95 13.21 -12.83
C ARG A 81 7.33 12.96 -12.21
N PRO A 82 8.36 13.79 -12.47
CA PRO A 82 9.76 13.47 -12.22
C PRO A 82 10.12 13.09 -10.77
N ALA A 83 9.64 13.82 -9.77
CA ALA A 83 9.94 13.48 -8.37
C ALA A 83 9.25 12.16 -7.98
N THR A 84 8.01 11.96 -8.40
CA THR A 84 7.26 10.71 -8.20
C THR A 84 7.95 9.55 -8.90
N GLN A 85 8.38 9.71 -10.14
CA GLN A 85 9.12 8.72 -10.92
C GLN A 85 10.43 8.33 -10.21
N SER A 86 11.18 9.32 -9.72
CA SER A 86 12.44 9.08 -9.00
C SER A 86 12.25 8.21 -7.76
N VAL A 87 11.18 8.45 -6.98
CA VAL A 87 10.86 7.64 -5.80
C VAL A 87 10.36 6.25 -6.19
N VAL A 88 9.53 6.13 -7.22
CA VAL A 88 9.07 4.84 -7.75
C VAL A 88 10.24 3.99 -8.24
N HIS A 89 11.17 4.56 -9.03
CA HIS A 89 12.38 3.87 -9.48
C HIS A 89 13.27 3.43 -8.31
N PHE A 90 13.42 4.29 -7.30
CA PHE A 90 14.16 3.93 -6.09
C PHE A 90 13.51 2.74 -5.38
N LEU A 91 12.22 2.80 -5.10
CA LEU A 91 11.49 1.73 -4.40
C LEU A 91 11.48 0.42 -5.20
N ASN A 92 11.48 0.48 -6.53
CA ASN A 92 11.55 -0.66 -7.43
C ASN A 92 12.99 -1.14 -7.74
N SER A 93 14.00 -0.50 -7.15
CA SER A 93 15.41 -0.88 -7.37
C SER A 93 15.74 -2.23 -6.72
N GLY A 94 16.70 -2.94 -7.32
CA GLY A 94 17.18 -4.21 -6.77
C GLY A 94 17.78 -4.08 -5.36
N ALA A 95 18.35 -2.92 -5.01
CA ALA A 95 18.87 -2.64 -3.68
C ALA A 95 17.74 -2.60 -2.63
N VAL A 96 16.66 -1.88 -2.92
CA VAL A 96 15.47 -1.81 -2.04
C VAL A 96 14.77 -3.16 -1.94
N MET A 97 14.63 -3.89 -3.04
CA MET A 97 14.05 -5.24 -3.02
C MET A 97 14.85 -6.22 -2.15
N LYS A 98 16.19 -6.10 -2.09
CA LYS A 98 17.03 -6.86 -1.15
C LYS A 98 16.74 -6.50 0.31
N CYS A 99 16.54 -5.22 0.62
CA CYS A 99 16.13 -4.79 1.95
C CYS A 99 14.73 -5.35 2.31
N PHE A 100 13.79 -5.32 1.38
CA PHE A 100 12.48 -5.94 1.60
C PHE A 100 12.57 -7.46 1.80
N SER A 101 13.40 -8.16 1.01
CA SER A 101 13.64 -9.60 1.22
C SER A 101 14.24 -9.88 2.59
N LYS A 102 15.22 -9.09 3.04
CA LYS A 102 15.83 -9.20 4.38
C LYS A 102 14.82 -8.96 5.51
N LEU A 103 13.95 -7.94 5.37
CA LEU A 103 12.91 -7.62 6.33
C LEU A 103 11.85 -8.73 6.45
N THR A 104 11.37 -9.20 5.31
CA THR A 104 10.19 -10.07 5.24
C THR A 104 10.53 -11.56 5.24
N GLY A 105 11.72 -11.91 4.77
CA GLY A 105 12.12 -13.29 4.47
C GLY A 105 11.55 -13.80 3.13
N ILE A 106 10.93 -12.94 2.33
CA ILE A 106 10.43 -13.29 1.00
C ILE A 106 11.54 -13.06 -0.02
N GLU A 107 12.08 -14.15 -0.52
CA GLU A 107 13.20 -14.11 -1.46
C GLU A 107 12.74 -13.80 -2.90
N LYS A 108 13.67 -13.25 -3.70
CA LYS A 108 13.51 -13.04 -5.14
C LYS A 108 12.28 -12.19 -5.49
N LEU A 109 12.08 -11.10 -4.76
CA LEU A 109 11.04 -10.13 -5.04
C LEU A 109 11.25 -9.49 -6.43
N ILE A 110 10.15 -9.26 -7.12
CA ILE A 110 10.04 -8.65 -8.45
C ILE A 110 9.14 -7.43 -8.33
N SER A 111 9.56 -6.27 -8.81
CA SER A 111 8.71 -5.08 -8.93
C SER A 111 7.76 -5.21 -10.13
N ASP A 112 6.72 -4.36 -10.16
CA ASP A 112 5.75 -4.31 -11.25
C ASP A 112 6.09 -3.18 -12.24
N PRO A 113 6.64 -3.49 -13.42
CA PRO A 113 6.92 -2.50 -14.46
C PRO A 113 5.66 -2.00 -15.17
N TYR A 114 4.51 -2.66 -14.99
CA TYR A 114 3.22 -2.28 -15.57
C TYR A 114 2.37 -1.44 -14.63
N TYR A 115 2.80 -1.25 -13.38
CA TYR A 115 2.05 -0.52 -12.34
C TYR A 115 0.61 -0.99 -12.16
N THR A 116 0.34 -2.29 -12.36
CA THR A 116 -1.00 -2.89 -12.35
C THR A 116 -1.66 -2.79 -10.99
N GLY A 117 -2.61 -1.88 -10.86
CA GLY A 117 -3.29 -1.62 -9.59
C GLY A 117 -2.52 -0.75 -8.60
N GLY A 118 -1.22 -0.51 -8.84
CA GLY A 118 -0.37 0.41 -8.08
C GLY A 118 -0.53 1.87 -8.53
N GLY A 119 0.36 2.74 -8.03
CA GLY A 119 0.41 4.16 -8.37
C GLY A 119 -0.13 5.07 -7.27
N LEU A 120 -0.43 6.31 -7.64
CA LEU A 120 -1.04 7.27 -6.74
C LEU A 120 -2.51 6.92 -6.49
N ASN A 121 -2.93 7.01 -5.24
CA ASN A 121 -4.32 6.81 -4.83
C ASN A 121 -4.81 8.02 -4.05
N CYS A 122 -6.03 8.44 -4.35
CA CYS A 122 -6.70 9.57 -3.71
C CYS A 122 -8.12 9.13 -3.28
N THR A 123 -8.41 9.25 -2.00
CA THR A 123 -9.77 9.06 -1.48
C THR A 123 -10.25 10.37 -0.90
N LYS A 124 -11.37 10.88 -1.44
CA LYS A 124 -12.00 12.14 -1.03
C LYS A 124 -13.03 11.92 0.07
N ARG A 125 -13.59 13.02 0.56
CA ARG A 125 -14.76 12.98 1.45
C ARG A 125 -15.83 12.02 0.93
N ASN A 126 -16.42 11.22 1.80
CA ASN A 126 -17.37 10.14 1.51
C ASN A 126 -16.78 8.94 0.74
N GLY A 127 -15.51 8.99 0.36
CA GLY A 127 -14.83 7.84 -0.24
C GLY A 127 -14.44 6.80 0.79
N LEU A 128 -14.34 5.56 0.35
CA LEU A 128 -13.99 4.40 1.18
C LEU A 128 -13.33 3.30 0.35
N LEU A 129 -12.73 2.35 1.04
CA LEU A 129 -12.29 1.08 0.50
C LEU A 129 -12.63 -0.01 1.50
N ASP A 130 -13.64 -0.82 1.19
CA ASP A 130 -14.08 -1.86 2.12
C ASP A 130 -12.98 -2.90 2.38
N VAL A 131 -13.13 -3.65 3.46
CA VAL A 131 -12.15 -4.64 3.88
C VAL A 131 -12.09 -5.80 2.90
N HIS A 132 -10.90 -6.09 2.41
CA HIS A 132 -10.64 -7.10 1.39
C HIS A 132 -9.25 -7.72 1.57
N ALA A 133 -9.02 -8.86 0.94
CA ALA A 133 -7.68 -9.33 0.63
C ALA A 133 -7.36 -9.01 -0.82
N ASP A 134 -6.14 -8.59 -1.10
CA ASP A 134 -5.72 -8.25 -2.46
C ASP A 134 -5.67 -9.45 -3.40
N GLY A 135 -5.70 -9.17 -4.71
CA GLY A 135 -5.49 -10.18 -5.73
C GLY A 135 -4.16 -10.91 -5.57
N ASN A 136 -4.14 -12.17 -5.94
CA ASN A 136 -3.00 -13.05 -5.74
C ASN A 136 -2.03 -13.12 -6.93
N TRP A 137 -2.40 -12.56 -8.08
CA TRP A 137 -1.75 -12.81 -9.36
C TRP A 137 -1.55 -11.55 -10.18
N HIS A 138 -0.51 -11.54 -10.99
CA HIS A 138 -0.25 -10.53 -12.02
C HIS A 138 -0.36 -11.16 -13.41
N ASP A 139 -1.42 -10.84 -14.14
CA ASP A 139 -1.75 -11.53 -15.41
C ASP A 139 -0.64 -11.38 -16.46
N ALA A 140 -0.11 -10.16 -16.67
CA ALA A 140 0.89 -9.92 -17.71
C ALA A 140 2.26 -10.55 -17.41
N MET A 141 2.64 -10.66 -16.12
CA MET A 141 3.95 -11.20 -15.74
C MET A 141 3.89 -12.69 -15.35
N GLY A 142 2.73 -13.23 -15.06
CA GLY A 142 2.61 -14.62 -14.60
C GLY A 142 3.26 -14.86 -13.23
N VAL A 143 3.09 -13.93 -12.28
CA VAL A 143 3.76 -13.97 -10.96
C VAL A 143 2.78 -13.76 -9.80
N HIS A 144 3.18 -14.23 -8.62
CA HIS A 144 2.38 -14.18 -7.40
C HIS A 144 2.62 -12.90 -6.61
N ARG A 145 1.56 -12.18 -6.23
CA ARG A 145 1.67 -11.00 -5.36
C ARG A 145 2.07 -11.43 -3.95
N ARG A 146 3.05 -10.71 -3.37
CA ARG A 146 3.62 -11.06 -2.08
C ARG A 146 3.68 -9.92 -1.07
N LEU A 147 3.85 -8.68 -1.54
CA LEU A 147 4.11 -7.56 -0.65
C LEU A 147 3.43 -6.30 -1.16
N ASN A 148 2.83 -5.54 -0.26
CA ASN A 148 2.35 -4.19 -0.48
C ASN A 148 3.23 -3.19 0.24
N VAL A 149 3.49 -2.08 -0.44
CA VAL A 149 4.18 -0.92 0.11
C VAL A 149 3.32 0.31 -0.12
N ILE A 150 2.98 1.02 0.94
CA ILE A 150 2.15 2.23 0.90
C ILE A 150 2.93 3.38 1.53
N LEU A 151 3.13 4.47 0.78
CA LEU A 151 3.68 5.71 1.29
C LEU A 151 2.59 6.78 1.34
N TYR A 152 2.28 7.28 2.53
CA TYR A 152 1.26 8.32 2.73
C TYR A 152 1.82 9.73 2.58
N LEU A 153 0.99 10.63 2.03
CA LEU A 153 1.39 12.00 1.66
C LEU A 153 0.44 13.07 2.24
N ASN A 154 -0.08 12.87 3.45
CA ASN A 154 -1.05 13.78 4.07
C ASN A 154 -0.39 14.61 5.17
N LYS A 155 0.01 15.88 4.86
CA LYS A 155 0.65 16.77 5.84
C LYS A 155 -0.21 17.09 7.06
N ILE A 156 -1.52 17.15 6.84
CA ILE A 156 -2.52 17.37 7.88
C ILE A 156 -3.48 16.19 7.81
N TRP A 157 -3.66 15.53 8.94
CA TRP A 157 -4.65 14.47 9.07
C TRP A 157 -5.20 14.43 10.49
N ASP A 158 -6.50 14.62 10.60
CA ASP A 158 -7.21 14.45 11.87
C ASP A 158 -7.79 13.03 11.93
N PRO A 159 -7.52 12.26 12.98
CA PRO A 159 -8.07 10.92 13.13
C PRO A 159 -9.60 10.85 13.04
N SER A 160 -10.31 11.93 13.43
CA SER A 160 -11.77 12.01 13.31
C SER A 160 -12.27 11.99 11.85
N TRP A 161 -11.39 12.23 10.87
CA TRP A 161 -11.75 12.13 9.45
C TRP A 161 -11.86 10.68 8.99
N GLY A 162 -11.41 9.71 9.80
CA GLY A 162 -11.33 8.30 9.42
C GLY A 162 -10.15 8.03 8.48
N GLY A 163 -10.27 7.00 7.65
CA GLY A 163 -9.28 6.68 6.61
C GLY A 163 -7.99 6.04 7.11
N ALA A 164 -7.89 5.69 8.38
CA ALA A 164 -6.81 4.84 8.86
C ALA A 164 -6.82 3.50 8.09
N LEU A 165 -5.63 2.95 7.81
CA LEU A 165 -5.53 1.61 7.27
C LEU A 165 -5.85 0.62 8.38
N GLU A 166 -6.98 -0.06 8.24
CA GLU A 166 -7.41 -1.11 9.14
C GLU A 166 -6.87 -2.46 8.69
N LEU A 167 -6.23 -3.19 9.60
CA LEU A 167 -5.79 -4.56 9.41
C LEU A 167 -6.68 -5.47 10.28
N TRP A 168 -7.36 -6.40 9.64
CA TRP A 168 -8.40 -7.23 10.26
C TRP A 168 -7.94 -8.66 10.50
N ASP A 169 -8.54 -9.32 11.48
CA ASP A 169 -8.31 -10.74 11.73
C ASP A 169 -8.82 -11.60 10.56
N GLU A 170 -8.29 -12.82 10.44
CA GLU A 170 -8.62 -13.78 9.38
C GLU A 170 -10.12 -14.13 9.30
N LYS A 171 -10.85 -13.97 10.40
CA LYS A 171 -12.29 -14.26 10.49
C LYS A 171 -13.17 -13.04 10.18
N LEU A 172 -12.56 -11.87 9.95
CA LEU A 172 -13.26 -10.61 9.73
C LEU A 172 -14.21 -10.21 10.88
N THR A 173 -13.83 -10.53 12.11
CA THR A 173 -14.62 -10.25 13.31
C THR A 173 -14.23 -8.93 13.95
N LYS A 174 -12.98 -8.49 13.78
CA LYS A 174 -12.50 -7.22 14.36
C LYS A 174 -11.31 -6.64 13.60
N CYS A 175 -11.23 -5.33 13.59
CA CYS A 175 -9.99 -4.61 13.30
C CYS A 175 -9.00 -4.84 14.45
N VAL A 176 -7.81 -5.34 14.13
CA VAL A 176 -6.75 -5.63 15.11
C VAL A 176 -5.77 -4.49 15.21
N THR A 177 -5.47 -3.85 14.09
CA THR A 177 -4.52 -2.74 13.99
C THR A 177 -5.11 -1.66 13.10
N SER A 178 -5.02 -0.42 13.54
CA SER A 178 -5.44 0.77 12.79
C SER A 178 -4.26 1.73 12.67
N ILE A 179 -3.95 2.17 11.45
CA ILE A 179 -2.76 2.96 11.12
C ILE A 179 -3.17 4.23 10.39
N ASP A 180 -2.99 5.38 11.03
CA ASP A 180 -3.30 6.68 10.43
C ASP A 180 -2.44 6.98 9.21
N PRO A 181 -3.01 7.59 8.15
CA PRO A 181 -2.32 7.87 6.90
C PRO A 181 -1.45 9.15 6.98
N LEU A 182 -0.52 9.20 7.91
CA LEU A 182 0.29 10.39 8.18
C LEU A 182 1.33 10.66 7.09
N PHE A 183 1.74 11.93 6.96
CA PHE A 183 2.72 12.35 5.98
C PHE A 183 4.04 11.60 6.13
N ASN A 184 4.57 11.13 5.00
CA ASN A 184 5.86 10.43 4.93
C ASN A 184 5.94 9.15 5.78
N ARG A 185 4.78 8.53 6.04
CA ARG A 185 4.65 7.22 6.68
C ARG A 185 4.65 6.14 5.61
N LEU A 186 5.64 5.24 5.69
CA LEU A 186 5.71 4.04 4.87
C LEU A 186 5.12 2.86 5.63
N ILE A 187 4.26 2.09 4.97
CA ILE A 187 3.75 0.82 5.49
C ILE A 187 4.17 -0.28 4.54
N ILE A 188 4.71 -1.35 5.09
CA ILE A 188 5.10 -2.56 4.39
C ILE A 188 4.31 -3.70 4.99
N PHE A 189 3.58 -4.48 4.20
CA PHE A 189 2.86 -5.64 4.73
C PHE A 189 2.80 -6.80 3.73
N GLU A 190 2.82 -8.01 4.27
CA GLU A 190 2.71 -9.23 3.49
C GLU A 190 1.30 -9.36 2.92
N THR A 191 1.19 -9.84 1.66
CA THR A 191 -0.08 -9.96 0.96
C THR A 191 -0.38 -11.41 0.62
N HIS A 192 -1.50 -11.91 1.13
CA HIS A 192 -2.05 -13.24 0.82
C HIS A 192 -3.57 -13.26 1.05
N ASP A 193 -4.23 -14.40 0.80
CA ASP A 193 -5.69 -14.47 0.79
C ASP A 193 -6.36 -14.26 2.16
N LEU A 194 -5.57 -14.18 3.24
CA LEU A 194 -6.01 -13.96 4.61
C LEU A 194 -5.56 -12.60 5.18
N THR A 195 -4.91 -11.74 4.39
CA THR A 195 -4.45 -10.41 4.84
C THR A 195 -5.50 -9.35 4.55
N TYR A 196 -6.56 -9.36 5.37
CA TYR A 196 -7.69 -8.46 5.19
C TYR A 196 -7.37 -7.05 5.68
N HIS A 197 -7.58 -6.08 4.80
CA HIS A 197 -7.30 -4.67 5.09
C HIS A 197 -8.22 -3.75 4.29
N GLY A 198 -8.31 -2.49 4.74
CA GLY A 198 -9.12 -1.46 4.08
C GLY A 198 -9.21 -0.19 4.90
N HIS A 199 -10.12 0.68 4.54
CA HIS A 199 -10.62 1.82 5.32
C HIS A 199 -12.12 1.95 5.03
N PRO A 200 -12.93 1.07 5.67
CA PRO A 200 -14.32 0.84 5.27
C PRO A 200 -15.27 1.97 5.64
N THR A 201 -14.87 2.83 6.56
CA THR A 201 -15.68 3.98 6.96
C THR A 201 -15.49 5.13 5.97
N PRO A 202 -16.59 5.71 5.43
CA PRO A 202 -16.52 6.87 4.55
C PRO A 202 -15.76 8.03 5.21
N LEU A 203 -14.86 8.67 4.45
CA LEU A 203 -14.06 9.77 4.96
C LEU A 203 -14.90 11.00 5.29
N MET A 204 -14.60 11.62 6.44
CA MET A 204 -15.22 12.84 6.90
C MET A 204 -14.31 14.07 6.80
N CYS A 205 -13.19 13.97 6.06
CA CYS A 205 -12.27 15.08 5.86
C CYS A 205 -12.96 16.30 5.21
N PRO A 206 -12.44 17.52 5.42
CA PRO A 206 -12.90 18.71 4.72
C PRO A 206 -12.87 18.55 3.19
N PRO A 207 -13.68 19.30 2.43
CA PRO A 207 -13.76 19.14 0.97
C PRO A 207 -12.45 19.40 0.22
N ASP A 208 -11.58 20.23 0.78
CA ASP A 208 -10.24 20.56 0.26
C ASP A 208 -9.16 19.54 0.68
N GLN A 209 -9.51 18.57 1.51
CA GLN A 209 -8.63 17.51 1.96
C GLN A 209 -8.98 16.17 1.30
N SER A 210 -7.95 15.34 1.16
CA SER A 210 -8.11 13.98 0.64
C SER A 210 -7.02 13.07 1.20
N ARG A 211 -7.28 11.77 1.28
CA ARG A 211 -6.34 10.76 1.68
C ARG A 211 -5.47 10.37 0.48
N LYS A 212 -4.21 10.78 0.50
CA LYS A 212 -3.23 10.62 -0.57
C LYS A 212 -2.21 9.55 -0.23
N SER A 213 -1.91 8.67 -1.17
CA SER A 213 -0.86 7.67 -1.02
C SER A 213 -0.23 7.27 -2.36
N LEU A 214 1.02 6.80 -2.31
CA LEU A 214 1.67 6.04 -3.36
C LEU A 214 1.66 4.57 -2.94
N ILE A 215 1.18 3.67 -3.80
CA ILE A 215 1.07 2.23 -3.53
C ILE A 215 1.87 1.47 -4.58
N LEU A 216 2.73 0.56 -4.13
CA LEU A 216 3.50 -0.34 -4.99
C LEU A 216 3.33 -1.78 -4.51
N TYR A 217 3.39 -2.72 -5.47
CA TYR A 217 3.24 -4.14 -5.23
C TYR A 217 4.49 -4.89 -5.67
N TYR A 218 4.82 -5.95 -4.91
CA TYR A 218 5.95 -6.80 -5.24
C TYR A 218 5.52 -8.26 -5.29
N TYR A 219 6.16 -8.99 -6.16
CA TYR A 219 5.75 -10.32 -6.60
C TYR A 219 6.90 -11.32 -6.48
N THR A 220 6.61 -12.61 -6.65
CA THR A 220 7.59 -13.67 -6.83
C THR A 220 7.14 -14.62 -7.93
N ALA A 221 8.09 -15.19 -8.67
CA ALA A 221 7.81 -16.30 -9.58
C ALA A 221 7.40 -17.58 -8.83
N SER A 222 7.93 -17.77 -7.62
CA SER A 222 7.55 -18.89 -6.77
C SER A 222 6.17 -18.67 -6.15
N PRO A 223 5.32 -19.72 -6.05
CA PRO A 223 4.01 -19.62 -5.43
C PRO A 223 4.09 -19.27 -3.95
N ARG A 224 3.00 -18.76 -3.42
CA ARG A 224 2.80 -18.55 -1.98
C ARG A 224 2.85 -19.87 -1.21
N PRO A 225 3.18 -19.87 0.09
CA PRO A 225 2.96 -21.02 0.97
C PRO A 225 1.49 -21.48 0.94
N LYS A 226 1.25 -22.80 0.96
CA LYS A 226 -0.10 -23.36 0.86
C LYS A 226 -1.07 -22.84 1.92
N ASN A 227 -0.60 -22.59 3.12
CA ASN A 227 -1.41 -22.05 4.23
C ASN A 227 -1.81 -20.57 4.04
N GLN A 228 -1.32 -19.91 3.00
CA GLN A 228 -1.67 -18.53 2.63
C GLN A 228 -2.66 -18.48 1.46
N ILE A 229 -3.11 -19.62 0.95
CA ILE A 229 -3.95 -19.74 -0.23
C ILE A 229 -5.34 -20.23 0.18
N LEU A 230 -6.36 -19.44 -0.08
CA LEU A 230 -7.77 -19.86 0.01
C LEU A 230 -8.35 -20.16 -1.36
N VAL A 231 -7.84 -19.49 -2.40
CA VAL A 231 -8.31 -19.64 -3.78
C VAL A 231 -7.10 -19.92 -4.67
N GLU A 232 -6.97 -21.14 -5.17
CA GLU A 232 -5.81 -21.56 -5.96
C GLU A 232 -5.72 -20.86 -7.33
N ARG A 233 -6.88 -20.58 -7.95
CA ARG A 233 -6.91 -19.87 -9.24
C ARG A 233 -6.51 -18.39 -9.10
N PRO A 234 -5.99 -17.77 -10.17
CA PRO A 234 -5.82 -16.32 -10.23
C PRO A 234 -7.11 -15.59 -9.90
N HIS A 235 -7.03 -14.61 -9.03
CA HIS A 235 -8.17 -13.77 -8.64
C HIS A 235 -7.75 -12.32 -8.40
N ARG A 236 -8.72 -11.43 -8.53
CA ARG A 236 -8.63 -10.03 -8.09
C ARG A 236 -8.90 -9.94 -6.58
N ALA A 237 -9.15 -8.75 -6.06
CA ALA A 237 -9.47 -8.57 -4.66
C ALA A 237 -10.60 -9.51 -4.19
N LEU A 238 -10.39 -10.15 -3.03
CA LEU A 238 -11.38 -11.01 -2.38
C LEU A 238 -12.17 -10.17 -1.37
N TRP A 239 -13.44 -9.93 -1.70
CA TRP A 239 -14.38 -9.25 -0.84
C TRP A 239 -15.18 -10.29 -0.05
N ARG A 240 -15.14 -10.21 1.27
CA ARG A 240 -15.91 -11.08 2.17
C ARG A 240 -16.75 -10.24 3.11
N LYS A 241 -17.98 -10.68 3.42
CA LYS A 241 -18.84 -10.02 4.41
C LYS A 241 -18.16 -10.08 5.78
N ARG A 242 -18.02 -8.91 6.42
CA ARG A 242 -17.57 -8.82 7.81
C ARG A 242 -18.61 -9.42 8.73
N GLN A 243 -18.16 -10.23 9.68
CA GLN A 243 -19.04 -10.68 10.78
C GLN A 243 -19.07 -9.57 11.82
N MET A 244 -19.87 -8.54 11.59
CA MET A 244 -20.12 -7.53 12.61
C MET A 244 -20.81 -8.23 13.79
N ARG A 245 -20.22 -8.18 14.98
CA ARG A 245 -20.97 -8.48 16.21
C ARG A 245 -22.10 -7.47 16.27
N GLU A 246 -23.34 -7.94 16.28
CA GLU A 246 -24.44 -7.14 16.74
C GLU A 246 -24.05 -6.62 18.13
N LEU A 247 -23.99 -5.30 18.28
CA LEU A 247 -23.78 -4.67 19.57
C LEU A 247 -25.03 -4.99 20.39
N ALA A 248 -24.87 -5.96 21.30
CA ALA A 248 -25.87 -6.28 22.32
C ALA A 248 -25.94 -5.18 23.39
#